data_d927801eb548bee8b5ed6e5f1e5aa023
#
_entry.id   d927801eb548bee8b5ed6e5f1e5aa023
#
_cell.length_a   1.000
_cell.length_b   1.000
_cell.length_c   1.000
_cell.angle_alpha   90.00
_cell.angle_beta   90.00
_cell.angle_gamma   90.00
#
_symmetry.space_group_name_H-M   'P 1'
#
loop_
_entity.id
_entity.type
_entity.pdbx_description
1 polymer ?
#
loop_
_entity_poly.entity_id
_entity_poly.type
_entity_poly.pdbx_seq_one_letter_code
_entity_poly.pdbx_strand_id
1 'polypeptide(L)'
;NAVMAGLNFAKGDYIITMDDDGQNPPSEALKLVLKAVDSKADVVFSKYSSKRHSPVRNFMSKINDMVASVMLKKPRGLYLSSFRVISKKVVNEVIKYDLPFPYIDGLILRASSNIATELSIHEPRSHGKSGYTLRKLFKLWLNMFTSFSILPLRIATVVGMLFSVFGFAFGIFTIFERILNPNLPVGWATIAVLISFLGGVQLVALGV
;
A
#
# COMPACT_ATOMS: atom_id res chain seq x y z
N ASN A 1 -6.86 -15.71 -2.57
CA ASN A 1 -7.81 -15.41 -1.50
C ASN A 1 -8.04 -16.55 -0.47
N ALA A 2 -7.10 -17.53 -0.41
CA ALA A 2 -7.18 -18.63 0.55
C ALA A 2 -7.23 -18.13 2.01
N VAL A 3 -6.43 -17.13 2.38
CA VAL A 3 -6.44 -16.53 3.73
C VAL A 3 -7.81 -15.96 4.09
N MET A 4 -8.45 -15.21 3.18
CA MET A 4 -9.82 -14.67 3.42
C MET A 4 -10.83 -15.80 3.64
N ALA A 5 -10.76 -16.87 2.84
CA ALA A 5 -11.61 -18.05 3.03
C ALA A 5 -11.38 -18.67 4.43
N GLY A 6 -10.11 -18.87 4.82
CA GLY A 6 -9.77 -19.39 6.15
C GLY A 6 -10.28 -18.49 7.28
N LEU A 7 -10.16 -17.18 7.17
CA LEU A 7 -10.65 -16.23 8.18
C LEU A 7 -12.17 -16.28 8.35
N ASN A 8 -12.94 -16.52 7.28
CA ASN A 8 -14.40 -16.69 7.35
C ASN A 8 -14.82 -17.93 8.14
N PHE A 9 -14.03 -19.00 8.10
CA PHE A 9 -14.33 -20.25 8.84
C PHE A 9 -13.71 -20.29 10.24
N ALA A 10 -12.81 -19.38 10.58
CA ALA A 10 -12.13 -19.36 11.87
C ALA A 10 -13.09 -19.04 13.02
N LYS A 11 -13.07 -19.86 14.10
CA LYS A 11 -13.99 -19.75 15.24
C LYS A 11 -13.32 -19.31 16.54
N GLY A 12 -11.99 -19.39 16.66
CA GLY A 12 -11.24 -19.05 17.87
C GLY A 12 -11.27 -17.55 18.19
N ASP A 13 -10.93 -17.21 19.43
CA ASP A 13 -10.79 -15.81 19.87
C ASP A 13 -9.56 -15.14 19.28
N TYR A 14 -8.52 -15.92 19.04
CA TYR A 14 -7.30 -15.54 18.32
C TYR A 14 -7.08 -16.47 17.15
N ILE A 15 -6.83 -15.92 15.99
CA ILE A 15 -6.59 -16.63 14.74
C ILE A 15 -5.14 -16.45 14.33
N ILE A 16 -4.44 -17.54 14.06
CA ILE A 16 -3.06 -17.50 13.57
C ILE A 16 -3.07 -17.69 12.06
N THR A 17 -2.32 -16.85 11.36
CA THR A 17 -1.98 -17.06 9.96
C THR A 17 -0.49 -17.37 9.85
N MET A 18 -0.12 -18.37 9.06
CA MET A 18 1.27 -18.77 8.83
C MET A 18 1.40 -19.38 7.43
N ASP A 19 2.62 -19.33 6.88
CA ASP A 19 2.93 -20.02 5.64
C ASP A 19 3.17 -21.51 5.92
N ASP A 20 2.84 -22.37 4.95
CA ASP A 20 2.92 -23.83 5.03
C ASP A 20 4.26 -24.41 4.53
N ASP A 21 5.27 -23.57 4.43
CA ASP A 21 6.59 -23.93 3.88
C ASP A 21 7.61 -24.43 4.93
N GLY A 22 7.16 -24.65 6.14
CA GLY A 22 7.94 -25.17 7.25
C GLY A 22 8.93 -24.18 7.88
N GLN A 23 8.89 -22.90 7.47
CA GLN A 23 9.80 -21.88 8.00
C GLN A 23 9.39 -21.33 9.37
N ASN A 24 8.15 -21.56 9.79
CA ASN A 24 7.58 -21.07 11.03
C ASN A 24 7.31 -22.23 11.99
N PRO A 25 8.15 -22.49 13.01
CA PRO A 25 7.93 -23.56 13.98
C PRO A 25 6.63 -23.38 14.77
N PRO A 26 5.86 -24.45 15.06
CA PRO A 26 4.63 -24.36 15.86
C PRO A 26 4.83 -23.78 17.27
N SER A 27 6.00 -23.97 17.87
CA SER A 27 6.37 -23.39 19.16
C SER A 27 6.35 -21.86 19.15
N GLU A 28 6.70 -21.24 18.03
CA GLU A 28 6.68 -19.79 17.87
C GLU A 28 5.24 -19.26 17.75
N ALA A 29 4.30 -20.06 17.25
CA ALA A 29 2.89 -19.71 17.22
C ALA A 29 2.32 -19.49 18.62
N LEU A 30 2.68 -20.37 19.57
CA LEU A 30 2.27 -20.22 20.96
C LEU A 30 2.80 -18.93 21.59
N LYS A 31 4.07 -18.56 21.31
CA LYS A 31 4.65 -17.30 21.79
C LYS A 31 3.87 -16.08 21.33
N LEU A 32 3.45 -16.07 20.04
CA LEU A 32 2.65 -14.98 19.50
C LEU A 32 1.28 -14.88 20.17
N VAL A 33 0.63 -16.02 20.46
CA VAL A 33 -0.65 -16.02 21.18
C VAL A 33 -0.49 -15.52 22.61
N LEU A 34 0.50 -16.02 23.34
CA LEU A 34 0.77 -15.57 24.71
C LEU A 34 1.04 -14.05 24.73
N LYS A 35 1.85 -13.56 23.76
CA LYS A 35 2.07 -12.11 23.63
C LYS A 35 0.79 -11.34 23.36
N ALA A 36 -0.12 -11.85 22.53
CA ALA A 36 -1.40 -11.20 22.25
C ALA A 36 -2.28 -11.11 23.51
N VAL A 37 -2.34 -12.18 24.29
CA VAL A 37 -3.10 -12.24 25.54
C VAL A 37 -2.50 -11.29 26.60
N ASP A 38 -1.20 -11.39 26.84
CA ASP A 38 -0.51 -10.61 27.89
C ASP A 38 -0.54 -9.11 27.60
N SER A 39 -0.31 -8.71 26.36
CA SER A 39 -0.33 -7.30 25.96
C SER A 39 -1.73 -6.77 25.62
N LYS A 40 -2.74 -7.62 25.62
CA LYS A 40 -4.10 -7.32 25.14
C LYS A 40 -4.09 -6.68 23.75
N ALA A 41 -3.15 -7.09 22.91
CA ALA A 41 -3.01 -6.60 21.55
C ALA A 41 -4.06 -7.25 20.65
N ASP A 42 -4.63 -6.44 19.75
CA ASP A 42 -5.56 -6.96 18.74
C ASP A 42 -4.83 -7.76 17.66
N VAL A 43 -3.57 -7.42 17.40
CA VAL A 43 -2.73 -8.11 16.41
C VAL A 43 -1.29 -8.19 16.90
N VAL A 44 -0.66 -9.34 16.71
CA VAL A 44 0.76 -9.55 16.97
C VAL A 44 1.44 -10.05 15.70
N PHE A 45 2.38 -9.29 15.17
CA PHE A 45 3.22 -9.70 14.04
C PHE A 45 4.50 -10.34 14.52
N SER A 46 4.90 -11.44 13.87
CA SER A 46 6.22 -12.01 14.04
C SER A 46 7.28 -11.09 13.44
N LYS A 47 8.37 -10.86 14.18
CA LYS A 47 9.57 -10.16 13.74
C LYS A 47 10.76 -11.11 13.78
N TYR A 48 11.42 -11.31 12.65
CA TYR A 48 12.56 -12.22 12.56
C TYR A 48 13.86 -11.55 13.00
N SER A 49 14.64 -12.24 13.83
CA SER A 49 15.87 -11.71 14.44
C SER A 49 17.04 -11.54 13.49
N SER A 50 17.08 -12.26 12.36
CA SER A 50 18.18 -12.16 11.40
C SER A 50 17.70 -12.11 9.95
N LYS A 51 18.03 -11.03 9.25
CA LYS A 51 17.90 -10.94 7.79
C LYS A 51 19.32 -10.92 7.18
N ARG A 52 19.82 -12.08 6.76
CA ARG A 52 21.02 -12.16 5.90
C ARG A 52 20.56 -12.04 4.44
N HIS A 53 20.48 -10.83 3.92
CA HIS A 53 20.13 -10.59 2.52
C HIS A 53 21.19 -9.74 1.84
N SER A 54 21.33 -9.90 0.51
CA SER A 54 22.23 -9.07 -0.30
C SER A 54 21.87 -7.58 -0.19
N PRO A 55 22.84 -6.64 -0.31
CA PRO A 55 22.62 -5.20 -0.16
C PRO A 55 21.55 -4.66 -1.12
N VAL A 56 21.46 -5.18 -2.34
CA VAL A 56 20.43 -4.80 -3.33
C VAL A 56 19.02 -5.18 -2.84
N ARG A 57 18.85 -6.38 -2.29
CA ARG A 57 17.56 -6.85 -1.75
C ARG A 57 17.16 -6.06 -0.51
N ASN A 58 18.12 -5.66 0.32
CA ASN A 58 17.86 -4.78 1.47
C ASN A 58 17.41 -3.38 1.04
N PHE A 59 17.98 -2.82 -0.02
CA PHE A 59 17.59 -1.53 -0.58
C PHE A 59 16.16 -1.58 -1.14
N MET A 60 15.84 -2.58 -1.95
CA MET A 60 14.48 -2.78 -2.48
C MET A 60 13.47 -3.02 -1.36
N SER A 61 13.82 -3.77 -0.32
CA SER A 61 12.98 -3.97 0.86
C SER A 61 12.71 -2.67 1.61
N LYS A 62 13.71 -1.77 1.75
CA LYS A 62 13.52 -0.45 2.38
C LYS A 62 12.59 0.44 1.57
N ILE A 63 12.73 0.47 0.24
CA ILE A 63 11.82 1.23 -0.64
C ILE A 63 10.39 0.70 -0.47
N ASN A 64 10.20 -0.61 -0.54
CA ASN A 64 8.88 -1.22 -0.37
C ASN A 64 8.28 -0.91 1.01
N ASP A 65 9.09 -0.95 2.06
CA ASP A 65 8.67 -0.62 3.43
C ASP A 65 8.28 0.87 3.57
N MET A 66 9.03 1.77 2.93
CA MET A 66 8.73 3.20 2.90
C MET A 66 7.40 3.46 2.15
N VAL A 67 7.23 2.86 0.98
CA VAL A 67 5.99 2.99 0.19
C VAL A 67 4.80 2.43 0.98
N ALA A 68 4.93 1.23 1.55
CA ALA A 68 3.89 0.63 2.40
C ALA A 68 3.57 1.51 3.63
N SER A 69 4.59 2.14 4.24
CA SER A 69 4.39 3.02 5.38
C SER A 69 3.57 4.26 5.05
N VAL A 70 3.83 4.87 3.88
CA VAL A 70 3.07 6.04 3.40
C VAL A 70 1.66 5.65 2.99
N MET A 71 1.51 4.54 2.24
CA MET A 71 0.23 4.10 1.68
C MET A 71 -0.74 3.58 2.74
N LEU A 72 -0.23 2.83 3.71
CA LEU A 72 -1.03 2.15 4.74
C LEU A 72 -1.07 2.91 6.07
N LYS A 73 -0.42 4.07 6.16
CA LYS A 73 -0.19 4.78 7.44
C LYS A 73 0.39 3.85 8.51
N LYS A 74 1.28 2.94 8.09
CA LYS A 74 1.88 1.93 8.94
C LYS A 74 2.73 2.58 10.03
N PRO A 75 2.66 2.17 11.31
CA PRO A 75 3.57 2.63 12.34
C PRO A 75 5.03 2.42 11.96
N ARG A 76 5.90 3.38 12.29
CA ARG A 76 7.34 3.29 12.00
C ARG A 76 7.94 2.08 12.70
N GLY A 77 8.74 1.30 11.97
CA GLY A 77 9.42 0.12 12.50
C GLY A 77 8.57 -1.16 12.61
N LEU A 78 7.28 -1.10 12.29
CA LEU A 78 6.45 -2.30 12.23
C LEU A 78 6.86 -3.14 11.02
N TYR A 79 7.16 -4.42 11.25
CA TYR A 79 7.39 -5.40 10.20
C TYR A 79 6.11 -6.20 9.97
N LEU A 80 5.58 -6.13 8.75
CA LEU A 80 4.39 -6.91 8.35
C LEU A 80 4.84 -8.30 7.92
N SER A 81 4.40 -9.31 8.66
CA SER A 81 4.68 -10.71 8.42
C SER A 81 3.40 -11.49 8.14
N SER A 82 3.47 -12.51 7.27
CA SER A 82 2.38 -13.48 7.10
C SER A 82 2.16 -14.33 8.36
N PHE A 83 3.20 -14.51 9.16
CA PHE A 83 3.14 -15.19 10.46
C PHE A 83 2.71 -14.20 11.55
N ARG A 84 1.45 -14.28 11.94
CA ARG A 84 0.82 -13.35 12.89
C ARG A 84 -0.37 -13.96 13.60
N VAL A 85 -0.73 -13.36 14.73
CA VAL A 85 -1.96 -13.61 15.47
C VAL A 85 -2.90 -12.43 15.30
N ILE A 86 -4.18 -12.69 15.10
CA ILE A 86 -5.22 -11.68 14.88
C ILE A 86 -6.39 -12.00 15.81
N SER A 87 -6.87 -11.03 16.59
CA SER A 87 -8.05 -11.20 17.42
C SER A 87 -9.32 -11.37 16.58
N LYS A 88 -10.31 -12.08 17.11
CA LYS A 88 -11.61 -12.31 16.45
C LYS A 88 -12.30 -10.98 16.09
N LYS A 89 -12.14 -9.97 16.93
CA LYS A 89 -12.64 -8.60 16.66
C LYS A 89 -12.11 -8.05 15.34
N VAL A 90 -10.80 -8.12 15.13
CA VAL A 90 -10.17 -7.63 13.88
C VAL A 90 -10.54 -8.51 12.69
N VAL A 91 -10.58 -9.83 12.88
CA VAL A 91 -11.03 -10.75 11.81
C VAL A 91 -12.44 -10.40 11.34
N ASN A 92 -13.36 -10.13 12.26
CA ASN A 92 -14.74 -9.75 11.91
C ASN A 92 -14.82 -8.46 11.08
N GLU A 93 -13.87 -7.51 11.24
CA GLU A 93 -13.78 -6.33 10.39
C GLU A 93 -13.14 -6.65 9.02
N VAL A 94 -12.08 -7.47 9.03
CA VAL A 94 -11.36 -7.86 7.80
C VAL A 94 -12.26 -8.62 6.83
N ILE A 95 -13.09 -9.56 7.33
CA ILE A 95 -13.97 -10.37 6.48
C ILE A 95 -15.14 -9.60 5.85
N LYS A 96 -15.45 -8.39 6.31
CA LYS A 96 -16.43 -7.50 5.67
C LYS A 96 -15.97 -6.97 4.30
N TYR A 97 -14.68 -7.12 3.97
CA TYR A 97 -14.14 -6.67 2.71
C TYR A 97 -14.55 -7.61 1.57
N ASP A 98 -15.38 -7.11 0.67
CA ASP A 98 -15.97 -7.87 -0.44
C ASP A 98 -15.47 -7.42 -1.83
N LEU A 99 -14.37 -6.69 -1.88
CA LEU A 99 -13.78 -6.26 -3.14
C LEU A 99 -12.71 -7.24 -3.64
N PRO A 100 -12.42 -7.29 -4.95
CA PRO A 100 -11.34 -8.12 -5.49
C PRO A 100 -9.97 -7.68 -4.94
N PHE A 101 -9.04 -8.64 -4.87
CA PHE A 101 -7.65 -8.41 -4.44
C PHE A 101 -7.48 -7.88 -3.01
N PRO A 102 -8.00 -8.56 -1.96
CA PRO A 102 -7.82 -8.15 -0.59
C PRO A 102 -6.34 -8.17 -0.20
N TYR A 103 -5.85 -7.02 0.27
CA TYR A 103 -4.53 -6.90 0.88
C TYR A 103 -4.66 -7.01 2.39
N ILE A 104 -4.47 -8.19 2.92
CA ILE A 104 -4.78 -8.53 4.33
C ILE A 104 -4.08 -7.60 5.32
N ASP A 105 -2.80 -7.28 5.10
CA ASP A 105 -2.06 -6.37 6.00
C ASP A 105 -2.68 -4.98 6.04
N GLY A 106 -3.10 -4.47 4.89
CA GLY A 106 -3.79 -3.19 4.79
C GLY A 106 -5.14 -3.19 5.49
N LEU A 107 -5.90 -4.28 5.38
CA LEU A 107 -7.19 -4.43 6.07
C LEU A 107 -7.00 -4.49 7.59
N ILE A 108 -5.99 -5.24 8.07
CA ILE A 108 -5.64 -5.32 9.49
C ILE A 108 -5.29 -3.94 10.04
N LEU A 109 -4.40 -3.19 9.35
CA LEU A 109 -3.98 -1.84 9.77
C LEU A 109 -5.12 -0.82 9.76
N ARG A 110 -6.16 -1.05 8.96
CA ARG A 110 -7.38 -0.24 8.96
C ARG A 110 -8.32 -0.61 10.11
N ALA A 111 -8.36 -1.89 10.49
CA ALA A 111 -9.26 -2.41 11.51
C ALA A 111 -8.76 -2.15 12.93
N SER A 112 -7.44 -2.10 13.17
CA SER A 112 -6.88 -1.83 14.49
C SER A 112 -5.54 -1.11 14.44
N SER A 113 -5.32 -0.24 15.44
CA SER A 113 -4.02 0.37 15.76
C SER A 113 -3.32 -0.28 16.95
N ASN A 114 -4.01 -1.19 17.68
CA ASN A 114 -3.47 -1.90 18.84
C ASN A 114 -2.66 -3.12 18.37
N ILE A 115 -1.42 -2.86 17.94
CA ILE A 115 -0.56 -3.82 17.28
C ILE A 115 0.73 -4.00 18.08
N ALA A 116 1.09 -5.24 18.37
CA ALA A 116 2.36 -5.61 18.98
C ALA A 116 3.23 -6.40 18.00
N THR A 117 4.48 -6.58 18.38
CA THR A 117 5.43 -7.45 17.66
C THR A 117 6.11 -8.38 18.62
N GLU A 118 6.39 -9.61 18.19
CA GLU A 118 7.15 -10.60 18.96
C GLU A 118 8.28 -11.16 18.12
N LEU A 119 9.44 -11.35 18.74
CA LEU A 119 10.60 -11.94 18.08
C LEU A 119 10.38 -13.44 17.90
N SER A 120 10.50 -13.90 16.67
CA SER A 120 10.33 -15.31 16.33
C SER A 120 11.52 -15.84 15.56
N ILE A 121 11.77 -17.14 15.73
CA ILE A 121 12.77 -17.86 14.96
C ILE A 121 12.17 -18.14 13.58
N HIS A 122 12.98 -17.93 12.55
CA HIS A 122 12.62 -18.25 11.17
C HIS A 122 13.62 -19.26 10.65
N GLU A 123 13.14 -20.45 10.36
CA GLU A 123 13.97 -21.55 9.86
C GLU A 123 14.20 -21.43 8.35
N PRO A 124 15.33 -21.97 7.85
CA PRO A 124 15.53 -22.07 6.41
C PRO A 124 14.45 -22.98 5.80
N ARG A 125 13.98 -22.61 4.60
CA ARG A 125 12.97 -23.43 3.88
C ARG A 125 13.50 -24.83 3.65
N SER A 126 12.74 -25.82 4.08
CA SER A 126 13.08 -27.25 3.96
C SER A 126 12.90 -27.78 2.53
N HIS A 127 11.92 -27.26 1.77
CA HIS A 127 11.59 -27.74 0.42
C HIS A 127 11.14 -26.58 -0.49
N GLY A 128 11.47 -26.69 -1.79
CA GLY A 128 10.98 -25.80 -2.85
C GLY A 128 11.75 -24.52 -3.06
N LYS A 129 11.44 -23.83 -4.17
CA LYS A 129 11.95 -22.50 -4.54
C LYS A 129 10.86 -21.45 -4.37
N SER A 130 11.24 -20.21 -4.08
CA SER A 130 10.30 -19.09 -4.00
C SER A 130 9.53 -18.94 -5.33
N GLY A 131 8.21 -19.02 -5.29
CA GLY A 131 7.33 -18.83 -6.44
C GLY A 131 7.15 -17.36 -6.87
N TYR A 132 7.81 -16.42 -6.18
CA TYR A 132 7.72 -14.99 -6.49
C TYR A 132 8.71 -14.60 -7.58
N THR A 133 8.19 -14.29 -8.78
CA THR A 133 8.94 -13.66 -9.86
C THR A 133 8.84 -12.14 -9.74
N LEU A 134 9.82 -11.39 -10.30
CA LEU A 134 9.78 -9.93 -10.35
C LEU A 134 8.48 -9.39 -10.97
N ARG A 135 7.95 -10.06 -12.00
CA ARG A 135 6.68 -9.70 -12.64
C ARG A 135 5.49 -9.84 -11.68
N LYS A 136 5.45 -10.92 -10.89
CA LYS A 136 4.40 -11.13 -9.87
C LYS A 136 4.51 -10.09 -8.74
N LEU A 137 5.72 -9.77 -8.30
CA LEU A 137 5.95 -8.74 -7.28
C LEU A 137 5.51 -7.36 -7.77
N PHE A 138 5.85 -6.99 -9.01
CA PHE A 138 5.42 -5.72 -9.62
C PHE A 138 3.89 -5.64 -9.74
N LYS A 139 3.23 -6.71 -10.19
CA LYS A 139 1.76 -6.77 -10.26
C LYS A 139 1.12 -6.63 -8.88
N LEU A 140 1.67 -7.29 -7.86
CA LEU A 140 1.20 -7.17 -6.48
C LEU A 140 1.34 -5.75 -5.97
N TRP A 141 2.50 -5.12 -6.22
CA TRP A 141 2.76 -3.73 -5.87
C TRP A 141 1.79 -2.76 -6.55
N LEU A 142 1.54 -2.95 -7.85
CA LEU A 142 0.60 -2.13 -8.62
C LEU A 142 -0.83 -2.25 -8.06
N ASN A 143 -1.29 -3.47 -7.76
CA ASN A 143 -2.59 -3.70 -7.15
C ASN A 143 -2.69 -3.05 -5.77
N MET A 144 -1.64 -3.14 -4.95
CA MET A 144 -1.60 -2.46 -3.65
C MET A 144 -1.67 -0.95 -3.81
N PHE A 145 -0.92 -0.39 -4.77
CA PHE A 145 -0.87 1.04 -5.05
C PHE A 145 -2.23 1.59 -5.50
N THR A 146 -2.95 0.86 -6.37
CA THR A 146 -4.25 1.29 -6.90
C THR A 146 -5.41 1.03 -5.94
N SER A 147 -5.37 -0.07 -5.18
CA SER A 147 -6.52 -0.48 -4.35
C SER A 147 -6.51 0.11 -2.93
N PHE A 148 -5.33 0.44 -2.39
CA PHE A 148 -5.19 0.88 -0.99
C PHE A 148 -4.63 2.28 -0.82
N SER A 149 -4.25 2.95 -1.90
CA SER A 149 -3.68 4.29 -1.83
C SER A 149 -4.53 5.31 -2.57
N ILE A 150 -4.83 6.40 -1.89
CA ILE A 150 -5.39 7.62 -2.51
C ILE A 150 -4.28 8.51 -3.10
N LEU A 151 -3.01 8.08 -2.98
CA LEU A 151 -1.85 8.85 -3.44
C LEU A 151 -1.89 9.13 -4.96
N PRO A 152 -2.22 8.16 -5.84
CA PRO A 152 -2.32 8.43 -7.28
C PRO A 152 -3.32 9.53 -7.62
N LEU A 153 -4.49 9.50 -6.95
CA LEU A 153 -5.52 10.52 -7.14
C LEU A 153 -5.01 11.89 -6.67
N ARG A 154 -4.40 11.98 -5.49
CA ARG A 154 -3.82 13.23 -4.97
C ARG A 154 -2.74 13.80 -5.88
N ILE A 155 -1.87 12.95 -6.41
CA ILE A 155 -0.85 13.38 -7.38
C ILE A 155 -1.54 13.93 -8.63
N ALA A 156 -2.54 13.22 -9.18
CA ALA A 156 -3.29 13.69 -10.33
C ALA A 156 -3.95 15.06 -10.07
N THR A 157 -4.57 15.24 -8.89
CA THR A 157 -5.17 16.52 -8.49
C THR A 157 -4.14 17.65 -8.43
N VAL A 158 -3.00 17.43 -7.77
CA VAL A 158 -1.94 18.46 -7.63
C VAL A 158 -1.35 18.81 -8.99
N VAL A 159 -1.02 17.81 -9.81
CA VAL A 159 -0.50 18.00 -11.17
C VAL A 159 -1.53 18.73 -12.03
N GLY A 160 -2.81 18.32 -11.96
CA GLY A 160 -3.91 18.97 -12.66
C GLY A 160 -4.06 20.44 -12.28
N MET A 161 -3.99 20.75 -10.98
CA MET A 161 -4.05 22.13 -10.48
C MET A 161 -2.90 22.99 -11.03
N LEU A 162 -1.67 22.45 -11.03
CA LEU A 162 -0.50 23.14 -11.59
C LEU A 162 -0.68 23.41 -13.08
N PHE A 163 -1.13 22.42 -13.86
CA PHE A 163 -1.39 22.62 -15.30
C PHE A 163 -2.53 23.61 -15.56
N SER A 164 -3.58 23.59 -14.73
CA SER A 164 -4.70 24.52 -14.84
C SER A 164 -4.26 25.97 -14.58
N VAL A 165 -3.49 26.18 -13.51
CA VAL A 165 -2.92 27.52 -13.18
C VAL A 165 -1.95 27.99 -14.26
N PHE A 166 -1.08 27.09 -14.73
CA PHE A 166 -0.16 27.41 -15.83
C PHE A 166 -0.92 27.78 -17.13
N GLY A 167 -1.92 26.98 -17.52
CA GLY A 167 -2.75 27.24 -18.69
C GLY A 167 -3.50 28.58 -18.60
N PHE A 168 -4.01 28.91 -17.41
CA PHE A 168 -4.68 30.18 -17.15
C PHE A 168 -3.71 31.36 -17.25
N ALA A 169 -2.53 31.27 -16.60
CA ALA A 169 -1.50 32.30 -16.68
C ALA A 169 -0.98 32.51 -18.11
N PHE A 170 -0.77 31.40 -18.84
CA PHE A 170 -0.37 31.45 -20.24
C PHE A 170 -1.46 32.03 -21.13
N GLY A 171 -2.73 31.78 -20.82
CA GLY A 171 -3.87 32.41 -21.49
C GLY A 171 -3.86 33.95 -21.33
N ILE A 172 -3.67 34.44 -20.10
CA ILE A 172 -3.54 35.87 -19.84
C ILE A 172 -2.35 36.48 -20.61
N PHE A 173 -1.20 35.81 -20.54
CA PHE A 173 0.00 36.25 -21.27
C PHE A 173 -0.24 36.39 -22.78
N THR A 174 -0.87 35.40 -23.41
CA THR A 174 -1.15 35.39 -24.85
C THR A 174 -2.17 36.45 -25.24
N ILE A 175 -3.13 36.80 -24.37
CA ILE A 175 -4.07 37.92 -24.60
C ILE A 175 -3.29 39.25 -24.60
N PHE A 176 -2.45 39.48 -23.60
CA PHE A 176 -1.63 40.71 -23.56
C PHE A 176 -0.70 40.81 -24.76
N GLU A 177 -0.03 39.74 -25.14
CA GLU A 177 0.85 39.71 -26.30
C GLU A 177 0.08 40.01 -27.59
N ARG A 178 -1.15 39.48 -27.73
CA ARG A 178 -1.99 39.78 -28.90
C ARG A 178 -2.43 41.21 -29.00
N ILE A 179 -2.69 41.87 -27.86
CA ILE A 179 -3.06 43.30 -27.80
C ILE A 179 -1.85 44.18 -28.25
N LEU A 180 -0.64 43.83 -27.82
CA LEU A 180 0.58 44.55 -28.15
C LEU A 180 1.09 44.31 -29.58
N ASN A 181 0.90 43.10 -30.10
CA ASN A 181 1.39 42.61 -31.40
C ASN A 181 0.27 42.01 -32.25
N PRO A 182 -0.56 42.81 -32.96
CA PRO A 182 -1.70 42.33 -33.76
C PRO A 182 -1.35 41.38 -34.90
N ASN A 183 -0.07 41.32 -35.35
CA ASN A 183 0.41 40.54 -36.47
C ASN A 183 0.82 39.09 -36.10
N LEU A 184 0.66 38.67 -34.82
CA LEU A 184 1.00 37.30 -34.42
C LEU A 184 0.11 36.28 -35.10
N PRO A 185 0.67 35.11 -35.47
CA PRO A 185 -0.11 34.01 -36.03
C PRO A 185 -1.29 33.61 -35.13
N VAL A 186 -2.46 33.41 -35.72
CA VAL A 186 -3.70 33.10 -34.98
C VAL A 186 -3.81 31.60 -34.80
N GLY A 187 -4.14 31.14 -33.59
CA GLY A 187 -4.67 29.81 -33.33
C GLY A 187 -3.82 28.88 -32.49
N TRP A 188 -2.49 28.82 -32.65
CA TRP A 188 -1.63 27.88 -31.89
C TRP A 188 -1.68 28.13 -30.37
N ALA A 189 -1.63 29.38 -29.97
CA ALA A 189 -1.66 29.77 -28.57
C ALA A 189 -3.01 29.44 -27.92
N THR A 190 -4.12 29.67 -28.65
CA THR A 190 -5.46 29.31 -28.18
C THR A 190 -5.59 27.79 -27.93
N ILE A 191 -5.06 26.98 -28.85
CA ILE A 191 -5.06 25.51 -28.70
C ILE A 191 -4.22 25.10 -27.50
N ALA A 192 -3.02 25.66 -27.33
CA ALA A 192 -2.15 25.34 -26.20
C ALA A 192 -2.78 25.69 -24.85
N VAL A 193 -3.44 26.86 -24.74
CA VAL A 193 -4.18 27.30 -23.56
C VAL A 193 -5.35 26.34 -23.25
N LEU A 194 -6.17 26.02 -24.27
CA LEU A 194 -7.31 25.12 -24.09
C LEU A 194 -6.87 23.73 -23.64
N ILE A 195 -5.84 23.14 -24.25
CA ILE A 195 -5.32 21.83 -23.87
C ILE A 195 -4.79 21.86 -22.43
N SER A 196 -4.00 22.85 -22.07
CA SER A 196 -3.41 22.95 -20.74
C SER A 196 -4.49 23.16 -19.65
N PHE A 197 -5.43 24.07 -19.89
CA PHE A 197 -6.50 24.37 -18.95
C PHE A 197 -7.49 23.22 -18.79
N LEU A 198 -8.05 22.73 -19.89
CA LEU A 198 -9.02 21.63 -19.84
C LEU A 198 -8.39 20.33 -19.34
N GLY A 199 -7.16 20.02 -19.75
CA GLY A 199 -6.41 18.88 -19.23
C GLY A 199 -6.17 18.98 -17.72
N GLY A 200 -5.85 20.19 -17.22
CA GLY A 200 -5.73 20.45 -15.80
C GLY A 200 -7.06 20.22 -15.05
N VAL A 201 -8.15 20.78 -15.55
CA VAL A 201 -9.51 20.60 -14.96
C VAL A 201 -9.91 19.13 -14.94
N GLN A 202 -9.65 18.37 -16.03
CA GLN A 202 -9.94 16.93 -16.06
C GLN A 202 -9.15 16.15 -15.01
N LEU A 203 -7.85 16.44 -14.83
CA LEU A 203 -7.04 15.79 -13.82
C LEU A 203 -7.50 16.12 -12.40
N VAL A 204 -7.93 17.35 -12.13
CA VAL A 204 -8.53 17.73 -10.85
C VAL A 204 -9.83 16.94 -10.62
N ALA A 205 -10.71 16.89 -11.60
CA ALA A 205 -11.98 16.17 -11.50
C ALA A 205 -11.81 14.65 -11.26
N LEU A 206 -10.75 14.05 -11.80
CA LEU A 206 -10.42 12.66 -11.55
C LEU A 206 -9.85 12.41 -10.14
N GLY A 207 -9.28 13.44 -9.52
CA GLY A 207 -8.59 13.32 -8.23
C GLY A 207 -9.45 13.70 -7.01
N VAL A 208 -10.64 14.24 -7.23
CA VAL A 208 -11.63 14.57 -6.19
C VAL A 208 -12.61 13.43 -6.01
#